data_3fb5f60a3c67dc9c9ecd2289af18e8f6
#
_entry.id   3fb5f60a3c67dc9c9ecd2289af18e8f6
#
_cell.length_a   1.000
_cell.length_b   1.000
_cell.length_c   1.000
_cell.angle_alpha   90.00
_cell.angle_beta   90.00
_cell.angle_gamma   90.00
#
_symmetry.space_group_name_H-M   'P 1'
#
loop_
_entity.id
_entity.type
_entity.pdbx_description
1 polymer ?
#
loop_
_entity_poly.entity_id
_entity_poly.type
_entity_poly.pdbx_seq_one_letter_code
_entity_poly.pdbx_strand_id
1 'polypeptide(L)'
;MILGAELSEQGLKKVLAHSPDADRLARRRGIGAAAGSAALLLGALGFQYLGGLAPCHLCLLQRWPHAVAVLLGLSLLVVPARVTLALGALTLLVGAGIGAYHVGVEQKWWQGPMTCTAPDPGSIPAGDLLNQILATPVVLCDQVAWSLLGVSMAGWNAILSLILAGLWLRAYASSSASQ
;
A
#
# COMPACT_ATOMS: atom_id res chain seq x y z
N MET A 1 -40.71 -19.71 31.60
CA MET A 1 -40.67 -18.24 31.79
C MET A 1 -39.25 -17.67 31.97
N ILE A 2 -38.26 -18.48 32.34
CA ILE A 2 -36.85 -18.05 32.62
C ILE A 2 -36.04 -17.89 31.33
N LEU A 3 -36.25 -18.71 30.29
CA LEU A 3 -35.51 -18.62 29.01
C LEU A 3 -35.72 -17.31 28.23
N GLY A 4 -36.89 -16.69 28.35
CA GLY A 4 -37.18 -15.41 27.64
C GLY A 4 -36.47 -14.20 28.23
N ALA A 5 -36.17 -14.23 29.53
CA ALA A 5 -35.46 -13.14 30.23
C ALA A 5 -33.95 -13.16 29.92
N GLU A 6 -33.35 -14.35 29.84
CA GLU A 6 -31.92 -14.47 29.49
C GLU A 6 -31.60 -14.05 28.05
N LEU A 7 -32.50 -14.42 27.11
CA LEU A 7 -32.37 -13.99 25.71
C LEU A 7 -32.49 -12.45 25.55
N SER A 8 -33.34 -11.83 26.39
CA SER A 8 -33.49 -10.36 26.42
C SER A 8 -32.24 -9.65 27.00
N GLU A 9 -31.66 -10.22 28.05
CA GLU A 9 -30.45 -9.69 28.67
C GLU A 9 -29.20 -9.81 27.78
N GLN A 10 -29.07 -10.94 27.08
CA GLN A 10 -28.01 -11.14 26.11
C GLN A 10 -28.17 -10.22 24.89
N GLY A 11 -29.39 -9.99 24.41
CA GLY A 11 -29.71 -9.04 23.36
C GLY A 11 -29.39 -7.61 23.79
N LEU A 12 -29.73 -7.21 25.00
CA LEU A 12 -29.43 -5.90 25.55
C LEU A 12 -27.92 -5.72 25.75
N LYS A 13 -27.20 -6.71 26.28
CA LYS A 13 -25.73 -6.67 26.39
C LYS A 13 -25.06 -6.55 25.03
N LYS A 14 -25.58 -7.20 23.99
CA LYS A 14 -25.08 -7.13 22.62
C LYS A 14 -25.30 -5.73 22.00
N VAL A 15 -26.43 -5.09 22.28
CA VAL A 15 -26.76 -3.73 21.85
C VAL A 15 -25.90 -2.69 22.61
N LEU A 16 -25.69 -2.89 23.92
CA LEU A 16 -24.86 -2.00 24.77
C LEU A 16 -23.35 -2.18 24.49
N ALA A 17 -22.93 -3.34 23.98
CA ALA A 17 -21.56 -3.60 23.58
C ALA A 17 -21.17 -2.88 22.27
N HIS A 18 -22.14 -2.36 21.50
CA HIS A 18 -21.86 -1.51 20.34
C HIS A 18 -21.49 -0.08 20.82
N SER A 19 -20.23 0.09 21.17
CA SER A 19 -19.72 1.39 21.61
C SER A 19 -19.52 2.32 20.42
N PRO A 20 -20.32 3.39 20.27
CA PRO A 20 -20.14 4.37 19.21
C PRO A 20 -18.75 5.04 19.26
N ASP A 21 -18.12 5.06 20.41
CA ASP A 21 -16.78 5.61 20.60
C ASP A 21 -15.70 4.72 20.02
N ALA A 22 -15.84 3.38 20.12
CA ALA A 22 -14.91 2.44 19.49
C ALA A 22 -14.97 2.55 17.96
N ASP A 23 -16.16 2.68 17.39
CA ASP A 23 -16.35 2.86 15.94
C ASP A 23 -15.76 4.20 15.46
N ARG A 24 -15.97 5.27 16.20
CA ARG A 24 -15.36 6.58 15.92
C ARG A 24 -13.84 6.52 15.97
N LEU A 25 -13.28 5.84 16.97
CA LEU A 25 -11.83 5.66 17.11
C LEU A 25 -11.26 4.84 15.96
N ALA A 26 -11.92 3.75 15.57
CA ALA A 26 -11.53 2.92 14.43
C ALA A 26 -11.51 3.73 13.12
N ARG A 27 -12.56 4.50 12.84
CA ARG A 27 -12.65 5.40 11.67
C ARG A 27 -11.52 6.44 11.68
N ARG A 28 -11.29 7.12 12.82
CA ARG A 28 -10.21 8.11 12.94
C ARG A 28 -8.84 7.52 12.66
N ARG A 29 -8.55 6.30 13.15
CA ARG A 29 -7.30 5.58 12.88
C ARG A 29 -7.17 5.21 11.39
N GLY A 30 -8.24 4.70 10.78
CA GLY A 30 -8.27 4.40 9.35
C GLY A 30 -8.05 5.63 8.47
N ILE A 31 -8.69 6.74 8.79
CA ILE A 31 -8.50 8.02 8.09
C ILE A 31 -7.06 8.53 8.27
N GLY A 32 -6.48 8.40 9.47
CA GLY A 32 -5.08 8.75 9.72
C GLY A 32 -4.11 7.93 8.88
N ALA A 33 -4.35 6.62 8.75
CA ALA A 33 -3.54 5.74 7.90
C ALA A 33 -3.70 6.09 6.40
N ALA A 34 -4.90 6.45 5.96
CA ALA A 34 -5.16 6.93 4.60
C ALA A 34 -4.44 8.27 4.32
N ALA A 35 -4.42 9.19 5.29
CA ALA A 35 -3.66 10.43 5.20
C ALA A 35 -2.15 10.18 5.06
N GLY A 36 -1.61 9.16 5.76
CA GLY A 36 -0.24 8.69 5.56
C GLY A 36 0.01 8.22 4.12
N SER A 37 -0.92 7.45 3.53
CA SER A 37 -0.85 7.05 2.11
C SER A 37 -0.90 8.25 1.17
N ALA A 38 -1.74 9.24 1.44
CA ALA A 38 -1.79 10.48 0.66
C ALA A 38 -0.45 11.26 0.74
N ALA A 39 0.16 11.34 1.91
CA ALA A 39 1.46 11.97 2.09
C ALA A 39 2.56 11.26 1.29
N LEU A 40 2.56 9.92 1.24
CA LEU A 40 3.51 9.14 0.43
C LEU A 40 3.31 9.38 -1.06
N LEU A 41 2.07 9.44 -1.54
CA LEU A 41 1.77 9.78 -2.94
C LEU A 41 2.23 11.17 -3.30
N LEU A 42 1.96 12.17 -2.46
CA LEU A 42 2.40 13.55 -2.66
C LEU A 42 3.94 13.63 -2.64
N GLY A 43 4.60 12.91 -1.73
CA GLY A 43 6.06 12.79 -1.70
C GLY A 43 6.61 12.20 -3.01
N ALA A 44 6.01 11.11 -3.52
CA ALA A 44 6.41 10.49 -4.78
C ALA A 44 6.23 11.42 -5.99
N LEU A 45 5.14 12.22 -6.00
CA LEU A 45 4.92 13.25 -7.02
C LEU A 45 5.93 14.41 -6.88
N GLY A 46 6.24 14.79 -5.63
CA GLY A 46 7.27 15.79 -5.34
C GLY A 46 8.65 15.36 -5.88
N PHE A 47 9.08 14.14 -5.61
CA PHE A 47 10.32 13.59 -6.17
C PHE A 47 10.32 13.59 -7.71
N GLN A 48 9.18 13.25 -8.30
CA GLN A 48 9.05 13.21 -9.76
C GLN A 48 9.10 14.61 -10.40
N TYR A 49 8.27 15.54 -9.93
CA TYR A 49 8.08 16.83 -10.62
C TYR A 49 8.99 17.95 -10.10
N LEU A 50 9.33 17.93 -8.81
CA LEU A 50 10.23 18.92 -8.22
C LEU A 50 11.66 18.40 -8.15
N GLY A 51 11.85 17.10 -7.89
CA GLY A 51 13.17 16.48 -7.83
C GLY A 51 13.72 15.98 -9.17
N GLY A 52 12.91 15.98 -10.24
CA GLY A 52 13.32 15.51 -11.57
C GLY A 52 13.58 14.00 -11.66
N LEU A 53 13.16 13.21 -10.65
CA LEU A 53 13.37 11.77 -10.60
C LEU A 53 12.24 11.06 -11.37
N ALA A 54 12.51 10.63 -12.60
CA ALA A 54 11.55 9.90 -13.41
C ALA A 54 11.26 8.52 -12.78
N PRO A 55 9.97 8.15 -12.58
CA PRO A 55 9.62 6.88 -11.97
C PRO A 55 9.77 5.72 -12.95
N CYS A 56 10.30 4.60 -12.49
CA CYS A 56 10.28 3.33 -13.22
C CYS A 56 8.87 2.71 -13.22
N HIS A 57 8.66 1.65 -13.97
CA HIS A 57 7.37 0.96 -14.04
C HIS A 57 6.92 0.41 -12.67
N LEU A 58 7.80 -0.25 -11.91
CA LEU A 58 7.48 -0.75 -10.57
C LEU A 58 7.22 0.39 -9.58
N CYS A 59 7.89 1.53 -9.72
CA CYS A 59 7.61 2.73 -8.92
C CYS A 59 6.18 3.25 -9.16
N LEU A 60 5.71 3.25 -10.41
CA LEU A 60 4.33 3.62 -10.74
C LEU A 60 3.34 2.62 -10.17
N LEU A 61 3.64 1.32 -10.27
CA LEU A 61 2.78 0.25 -9.75
C LEU A 61 2.59 0.37 -8.23
N GLN A 62 3.62 0.74 -7.47
CA GLN A 62 3.56 0.94 -6.03
C GLN A 62 2.66 2.11 -5.59
N ARG A 63 2.33 3.05 -6.47
CA ARG A 63 1.42 4.17 -6.17
C ARG A 63 -0.05 3.73 -6.08
N TRP A 64 -0.45 2.69 -6.82
CA TRP A 64 -1.84 2.22 -6.86
C TRP A 64 -2.38 1.77 -5.50
N PRO A 65 -1.67 0.95 -4.71
CA PRO A 65 -2.12 0.59 -3.36
C PRO A 65 -2.36 1.80 -2.47
N HIS A 66 -1.51 2.81 -2.54
CA HIS A 66 -1.71 4.05 -1.76
C HIS A 66 -2.90 4.85 -2.25
N ALA A 67 -3.13 4.95 -3.57
CA ALA A 67 -4.31 5.61 -4.12
C ALA A 67 -5.61 4.92 -3.67
N VAL A 68 -5.65 3.59 -3.74
CA VAL A 68 -6.79 2.79 -3.25
C VAL A 68 -6.99 2.99 -1.76
N ALA A 69 -5.92 2.99 -0.94
CA ALA A 69 -6.00 3.22 0.50
C ALA A 69 -6.57 4.61 0.84
N VAL A 70 -6.25 5.64 0.06
CA VAL A 70 -6.84 6.99 0.20
C VAL A 70 -8.34 6.95 -0.09
N LEU A 71 -8.77 6.31 -1.18
CA LEU A 71 -10.19 6.18 -1.54
C LEU A 71 -10.96 5.39 -0.47
N LEU A 72 -10.38 4.30 0.06
CA LEU A 72 -10.96 3.55 1.16
C LEU A 72 -11.05 4.40 2.44
N GLY A 73 -10.05 5.25 2.73
CA GLY A 73 -10.11 6.19 3.85
C GLY A 73 -11.24 7.20 3.73
N LEU A 74 -11.49 7.73 2.53
CA LEU A 74 -12.61 8.63 2.26
C LEU A 74 -13.95 7.88 2.37
N SER A 75 -14.04 6.64 1.92
CA SER A 75 -15.26 5.84 2.03
C SER A 75 -15.66 5.53 3.48
N LEU A 76 -14.74 5.57 4.44
CA LEU A 76 -15.03 5.42 5.86
C LEU A 76 -16.01 6.50 6.40
N LEU A 77 -16.20 7.59 5.68
CA LEU A 77 -17.17 8.62 6.08
C LEU A 77 -18.61 8.18 5.88
N VAL A 78 -18.88 7.26 4.94
CA VAL A 78 -20.24 6.88 4.50
C VAL A 78 -20.51 5.38 4.53
N VAL A 79 -19.49 4.53 4.57
CA VAL A 79 -19.60 3.06 4.47
C VAL A 79 -19.31 2.41 5.83
N PRO A 80 -19.86 1.20 6.11
CA PRO A 80 -19.52 0.43 7.31
C PRO A 80 -18.01 0.22 7.45
N ALA A 81 -17.47 0.55 8.63
CA ALA A 81 -16.02 0.67 8.82
C ALA A 81 -15.29 -0.67 8.67
N ARG A 82 -15.85 -1.78 9.17
CA ARG A 82 -15.14 -3.05 9.32
C ARG A 82 -14.56 -3.61 8.02
N VAL A 83 -15.38 -3.74 6.98
CA VAL A 83 -14.93 -4.26 5.66
C VAL A 83 -13.90 -3.33 5.04
N THR A 84 -14.17 -2.03 5.08
CA THR A 84 -13.28 -1.00 4.53
C THR A 84 -11.91 -1.01 5.21
N LEU A 85 -11.87 -1.20 6.54
CA LEU A 85 -10.63 -1.27 7.31
C LEU A 85 -9.82 -2.53 6.95
N ALA A 86 -10.48 -3.68 6.77
CA ALA A 86 -9.82 -4.91 6.32
C ALA A 86 -9.25 -4.76 4.89
N LEU A 87 -10.02 -4.17 3.99
CA LEU A 87 -9.58 -3.91 2.61
C LEU A 87 -8.39 -2.93 2.58
N GLY A 88 -8.40 -1.89 3.41
CA GLY A 88 -7.28 -0.96 3.54
C GLY A 88 -5.99 -1.65 3.98
N ALA A 89 -6.07 -2.52 4.98
CA ALA A 89 -4.93 -3.32 5.43
C ALA A 89 -4.41 -4.24 4.32
N LEU A 90 -5.30 -4.98 3.66
CA LEU A 90 -4.92 -5.88 2.55
C LEU A 90 -4.25 -5.13 1.40
N THR A 91 -4.80 -3.99 1.01
CA THR A 91 -4.27 -3.14 -0.06
C THR A 91 -2.83 -2.72 0.23
N LEU A 92 -2.54 -2.29 1.46
CA LEU A 92 -1.19 -1.87 1.83
C LEU A 92 -0.23 -3.04 2.06
N LEU A 93 -0.70 -4.23 2.45
CA LEU A 93 0.11 -5.44 2.45
C LEU A 93 0.53 -5.83 1.02
N VAL A 94 -0.38 -5.71 0.05
CA VAL A 94 -0.04 -5.89 -1.38
C VAL A 94 0.99 -4.84 -1.81
N GLY A 95 0.82 -3.57 -1.42
CA GLY A 95 1.78 -2.51 -1.69
C GLY A 95 3.17 -2.80 -1.12
N ALA A 96 3.24 -3.29 0.12
CA ALA A 96 4.47 -3.72 0.75
C ALA A 96 5.14 -4.88 0.01
N GLY A 97 4.35 -5.86 -0.46
CA GLY A 97 4.83 -6.98 -1.29
C GLY A 97 5.44 -6.52 -2.61
N ILE A 98 4.78 -5.57 -3.30
CA ILE A 98 5.31 -4.98 -4.55
C ILE A 98 6.62 -4.23 -4.25
N GLY A 99 6.70 -3.47 -3.15
CA GLY A 99 7.91 -2.78 -2.74
C GLY A 99 9.05 -3.74 -2.42
N ALA A 100 8.78 -4.82 -1.68
CA ALA A 100 9.78 -5.85 -1.36
C ALA A 100 10.26 -6.57 -2.64
N TYR A 101 9.35 -6.90 -3.56
CA TYR A 101 9.70 -7.45 -4.87
C TYR A 101 10.63 -6.50 -5.63
N HIS A 102 10.32 -5.20 -5.64
CA HIS A 102 11.14 -4.19 -6.32
C HIS A 102 12.54 -4.09 -5.71
N VAL A 103 12.67 -4.12 -4.36
CA VAL A 103 13.98 -4.19 -3.70
C VAL A 103 14.78 -5.40 -4.18
N GLY A 104 14.15 -6.57 -4.34
CA GLY A 104 14.84 -7.75 -4.86
C GLY A 104 15.32 -7.59 -6.31
N VAL A 105 14.57 -6.83 -7.14
CA VAL A 105 15.01 -6.45 -8.49
C VAL A 105 16.20 -5.49 -8.43
N GLU A 106 16.18 -4.48 -7.56
CA GLU A 106 17.29 -3.53 -7.34
C GLU A 106 18.57 -4.26 -6.86
N GLN A 107 18.40 -5.25 -5.99
CA GLN A 107 19.51 -6.07 -5.45
C GLN A 107 19.92 -7.20 -6.40
N LYS A 108 19.26 -7.35 -7.56
CA LYS A 108 19.52 -8.40 -8.55
C LYS A 108 19.36 -9.83 -8.02
N TRP A 109 18.51 -10.02 -6.99
CA TRP A 109 18.15 -11.35 -6.48
C TRP A 109 17.30 -12.12 -7.48
N TRP A 110 16.51 -11.40 -8.29
CA TRP A 110 15.74 -11.91 -9.42
C TRP A 110 15.62 -10.86 -10.52
N GLN A 111 15.29 -11.31 -11.72
CA GLN A 111 15.04 -10.40 -12.84
C GLN A 111 13.68 -9.71 -12.66
N GLY A 112 13.63 -8.43 -12.98
CA GLY A 112 12.39 -7.68 -13.06
C GLY A 112 11.58 -8.06 -14.30
N PRO A 113 10.33 -7.58 -14.43
CA PRO A 113 9.55 -7.72 -15.66
C PRO A 113 10.33 -7.18 -16.86
N MET A 114 10.14 -7.74 -18.05
CA MET A 114 10.85 -7.34 -19.28
C MET A 114 10.67 -5.84 -19.63
N THR A 115 9.63 -5.19 -19.10
CA THR A 115 9.41 -3.75 -19.22
C THR A 115 10.23 -2.91 -18.23
N CYS A 116 10.95 -3.56 -17.31
CA CYS A 116 11.65 -2.93 -16.20
C CYS A 116 13.16 -3.12 -16.20
N THR A 117 13.67 -4.10 -16.94
CA THR A 117 15.10 -4.44 -16.99
C THR A 117 15.58 -4.39 -18.42
N ALA A 118 16.79 -3.88 -18.62
CA ALA A 118 17.40 -3.97 -19.95
C ALA A 118 17.61 -5.43 -20.32
N PRO A 119 17.30 -5.83 -21.55
CA PRO A 119 17.67 -7.17 -22.05
C PRO A 119 19.19 -7.32 -21.99
N ASP A 120 19.65 -8.57 -21.78
CA ASP A 120 21.07 -8.89 -21.86
C ASP A 120 21.58 -8.57 -23.29
N PRO A 121 22.54 -7.64 -23.44
CA PRO A 121 23.06 -7.27 -24.76
C PRO A 121 23.62 -8.48 -25.56
N GLY A 122 24.08 -9.51 -24.86
CA GLY A 122 24.58 -10.74 -25.47
C GLY A 122 23.50 -11.65 -26.08
N SER A 123 22.23 -11.44 -25.74
CA SER A 123 21.09 -12.21 -26.25
C SER A 123 20.41 -11.61 -27.49
N ILE A 124 20.88 -10.43 -27.96
CA ILE A 124 20.22 -9.65 -29.02
C ILE A 124 21.02 -9.76 -30.33
N PRO A 125 20.38 -10.13 -31.44
CA PRO A 125 21.01 -10.05 -32.77
C PRO A 125 21.45 -8.59 -33.06
N ALA A 126 22.65 -8.42 -33.60
CA ALA A 126 23.26 -7.09 -33.84
C ALA A 126 22.39 -6.15 -34.69
N GLY A 127 21.53 -6.70 -35.60
CA GLY A 127 20.61 -5.92 -36.42
C GLY A 127 19.43 -5.31 -35.66
N ASP A 128 19.04 -5.91 -34.53
CA ASP A 128 17.88 -5.47 -33.71
C ASP A 128 18.31 -4.63 -32.52
N LEU A 129 19.63 -4.55 -32.25
CA LEU A 129 20.19 -3.85 -31.09
C LEU A 129 19.77 -2.37 -31.05
N LEU A 130 19.80 -1.68 -32.19
CA LEU A 130 19.41 -0.28 -32.27
C LEU A 130 17.93 -0.06 -31.95
N ASN A 131 17.04 -0.87 -32.53
CA ASN A 131 15.61 -0.80 -32.26
C ASN A 131 15.30 -1.09 -30.79
N GLN A 132 16.02 -2.02 -30.18
CA GLN A 132 15.84 -2.39 -28.80
C GLN A 132 16.35 -1.34 -27.84
N ILE A 133 17.48 -0.69 -28.13
CA ILE A 133 17.99 0.48 -27.36
C ILE A 133 16.99 1.63 -27.42
N LEU A 134 16.41 1.91 -28.58
CA LEU A 134 15.40 2.96 -28.76
C LEU A 134 14.06 2.64 -28.07
N ALA A 135 13.72 1.35 -27.93
CA ALA A 135 12.51 0.88 -27.26
C ALA A 135 12.68 0.65 -25.76
N THR A 136 13.91 0.65 -25.25
CA THR A 136 14.20 0.42 -23.83
C THR A 136 13.75 1.62 -22.99
N PRO A 137 13.01 1.42 -21.88
CA PRO A 137 12.61 2.50 -20.99
C PRO A 137 13.85 3.25 -20.48
N VAL A 138 13.79 4.58 -20.47
CA VAL A 138 14.89 5.44 -19.99
C VAL A 138 15.20 5.22 -18.50
N VAL A 139 14.24 4.64 -17.72
CA VAL A 139 14.39 4.37 -16.29
C VAL A 139 14.17 2.89 -16.01
N LEU A 140 15.23 2.22 -15.60
CA LEU A 140 15.24 0.80 -15.29
C LEU A 140 14.84 0.55 -13.82
N CYS A 141 14.18 -0.57 -13.54
CA CYS A 141 13.77 -0.94 -12.18
C CYS A 141 14.90 -1.58 -11.36
N ASP A 142 15.96 -2.03 -12.00
CA ASP A 142 17.14 -2.63 -11.36
C ASP A 142 18.21 -1.62 -10.97
N GLN A 143 17.91 -0.33 -11.10
CA GLN A 143 18.78 0.77 -10.71
C GLN A 143 18.15 1.58 -9.58
N VAL A 144 18.92 1.79 -8.50
CA VAL A 144 18.52 2.61 -7.37
C VAL A 144 18.61 4.07 -7.74
N ALA A 145 17.48 4.72 -8.07
CA ALA A 145 17.43 6.13 -8.43
C ALA A 145 17.70 7.07 -7.26
N TRP A 146 17.36 6.67 -6.03
CA TRP A 146 17.56 7.43 -4.81
C TRP A 146 17.54 6.51 -3.58
N SER A 147 18.39 6.83 -2.60
CA SER A 147 18.43 6.10 -1.34
C SER A 147 18.66 7.05 -0.16
N LEU A 148 18.12 6.69 1.00
CA LEU A 148 18.32 7.37 2.27
C LEU A 148 18.69 6.33 3.33
N LEU A 149 19.77 6.57 4.08
CA LEU A 149 20.28 5.65 5.12
C LEU A 149 20.54 4.22 4.57
N GLY A 150 20.96 4.10 3.32
CA GLY A 150 21.22 2.80 2.69
C GLY A 150 19.96 2.04 2.22
N VAL A 151 18.77 2.60 2.42
CA VAL A 151 17.50 2.02 1.97
C VAL A 151 17.02 2.75 0.72
N SER A 152 16.71 2.00 -0.34
CA SER A 152 16.18 2.56 -1.58
C SER A 152 14.77 3.14 -1.40
N MET A 153 14.32 3.93 -2.36
CA MET A 153 12.95 4.45 -2.39
C MET A 153 11.91 3.31 -2.34
N ALA A 154 12.16 2.20 -3.05
CA ALA A 154 11.31 1.02 -3.02
C ALA A 154 11.29 0.36 -1.62
N GLY A 155 12.44 0.29 -0.96
CA GLY A 155 12.56 -0.22 0.41
C GLY A 155 11.80 0.63 1.42
N TRP A 156 11.93 1.96 1.34
CA TRP A 156 11.15 2.86 2.19
C TRP A 156 9.65 2.73 1.94
N ASN A 157 9.23 2.57 0.68
CA ASN A 157 7.83 2.32 0.35
C ASN A 157 7.32 1.02 0.98
N ALA A 158 8.09 -0.07 0.93
CA ALA A 158 7.73 -1.34 1.57
C ALA A 158 7.57 -1.19 3.08
N ILE A 159 8.53 -0.56 3.77
CA ILE A 159 8.51 -0.34 5.21
C ILE A 159 7.31 0.50 5.62
N LEU A 160 7.10 1.64 4.96
CA LEU A 160 6.01 2.55 5.29
C LEU A 160 4.64 1.94 4.98
N SER A 161 4.52 1.14 3.91
CA SER A 161 3.30 0.37 3.60
C SER A 161 2.99 -0.64 4.70
N LEU A 162 3.98 -1.35 5.27
CA LEU A 162 3.79 -2.25 6.41
C LEU A 162 3.34 -1.52 7.67
N ILE A 163 3.93 -0.36 7.97
CA ILE A 163 3.52 0.46 9.11
C ILE A 163 2.07 0.90 8.95
N LEU A 164 1.71 1.41 7.78
CA LEU A 164 0.35 1.85 7.49
C LEU A 164 -0.65 0.68 7.50
N ALA A 165 -0.28 -0.50 6.96
CA ALA A 165 -1.09 -1.72 7.07
C ALA A 165 -1.34 -2.10 8.53
N GLY A 166 -0.31 -1.99 9.40
CA GLY A 166 -0.44 -2.19 10.85
C GLY A 166 -1.43 -1.21 11.49
N LEU A 167 -1.45 0.05 11.06
CA LEU A 167 -2.44 1.03 11.54
C LEU A 167 -3.86 0.68 11.11
N TRP A 168 -4.06 0.22 9.86
CA TRP A 168 -5.35 -0.27 9.37
C TRP A 168 -5.82 -1.50 10.15
N LEU A 169 -4.92 -2.47 10.44
CA LEU A 169 -5.23 -3.64 11.24
C LEU A 169 -5.60 -3.27 12.69
N ARG A 170 -4.90 -2.31 13.30
CA ARG A 170 -5.26 -1.80 14.63
C ARG A 170 -6.64 -1.12 14.64
N ALA A 171 -6.95 -0.39 13.57
CA ALA A 171 -8.28 0.20 13.40
C ALA A 171 -9.35 -0.89 13.27
N TYR A 172 -9.07 -1.92 12.47
CA TYR A 172 -9.96 -3.08 12.31
C TYR A 172 -10.20 -3.83 13.64
N ALA A 173 -9.14 -4.11 14.41
CA ALA A 173 -9.25 -4.74 15.72
C ALA A 173 -10.10 -3.92 16.70
N SER A 174 -9.98 -2.59 16.65
CA SER A 174 -10.81 -1.70 17.48
C SER A 174 -12.29 -1.74 17.11
N SER A 175 -12.62 -1.92 15.83
CA SER A 175 -14.01 -2.05 15.37
C SER A 175 -14.61 -3.41 15.69
N SER A 176 -13.80 -4.44 15.93
CA SER A 176 -14.24 -5.80 16.26
C SER A 176 -14.56 -5.96 17.75
N ALA A 177 -13.91 -5.20 18.62
CA ALA A 177 -14.15 -5.23 20.06
C ALA A 177 -15.53 -4.70 20.47
N SER A 178 -16.27 -4.11 19.51
CA SER A 178 -17.62 -3.55 19.73
C SER A 178 -18.77 -4.46 19.25
N GLN A 179 -18.49 -5.70 18.86
CA GLN A 179 -19.48 -6.72 18.48
C GLN A 179 -19.51 -7.86 19.51
#